data_0611384b78d31042831b5ec8645ddb99
#
_entry.id   0611384b78d31042831b5ec8645ddb99
#
_cell.length_a   1.000
_cell.length_b   1.000
_cell.length_c   1.000
_cell.angle_alpha   90.00
_cell.angle_beta   90.00
_cell.angle_gamma   90.00
#
_symmetry.space_group_name_H-M   'P 1'
#
loop_
_entity.id
_entity.type
_entity.pdbx_description
1 polymer ?
#
loop_
_entity_poly.entity_id
_entity_poly.type
_entity_poly.pdbx_seq_one_letter_code
_entity_poly.pdbx_strand_id
1 'polypeptide(L)'
;MDAEVFGREGIKVKQEIDAYLLAKGGQPPKDDFSYFTLIYASMVEKYREVKEDIESILGKTFSKLQMIGGGARSEYLAEKIAKNLRLKVKAGPYESSALGNILLLLQKEGEIGSLEEGRRLIYEASEIREYSF
;
A
#
# COMPACT_ATOMS: atom_id res chain seq x y z
N MET A 1 7.41 6.06 12.85
CA MET A 1 7.27 7.52 12.60
C MET A 1 5.80 7.86 12.75
N ASP A 2 5.48 8.83 13.61
CA ASP A 2 4.10 9.24 13.82
C ASP A 2 3.56 10.01 12.61
N ALA A 3 2.44 9.55 12.05
CA ALA A 3 1.81 10.17 10.89
C ALA A 3 1.36 11.62 11.14
N GLU A 4 1.10 12.00 12.40
CA GLU A 4 0.66 13.35 12.77
C GLU A 4 1.73 14.43 12.50
N VAL A 5 3.01 14.09 12.56
CA VAL A 5 4.11 15.03 12.30
C VAL A 5 4.19 15.37 10.81
N PHE A 6 3.90 14.42 9.93
CA PHE A 6 4.08 14.55 8.48
C PHE A 6 2.82 15.02 7.73
N GLY A 7 1.70 15.22 8.42
CA GLY A 7 0.44 15.69 7.84
C GLY A 7 0.27 17.23 7.81
N ARG A 8 1.25 18.00 8.27
CA ARG A 8 1.15 19.47 8.35
C ARG A 8 1.58 20.14 7.04
N GLU A 9 0.84 21.16 6.63
CA GLU A 9 1.14 21.95 5.44
C GLU A 9 2.47 22.72 5.59
N GLY A 10 3.32 22.72 4.54
CA GLY A 10 4.60 23.43 4.54
C GLY A 10 5.79 22.69 5.19
N ILE A 11 5.63 21.42 5.55
CA ILE A 11 6.71 20.63 6.15
C ILE A 11 7.86 20.39 5.18
N LYS A 12 9.06 20.64 5.68
CA LYS A 12 10.30 20.19 5.04
C LYS A 12 10.61 18.76 5.50
N VAL A 13 10.06 17.77 4.83
CA VAL A 13 10.06 16.35 5.22
C VAL A 13 11.45 15.85 5.67
N LYS A 14 12.51 16.21 4.98
CA LYS A 14 13.86 15.82 5.41
C LYS A 14 14.24 16.37 6.76
N GLN A 15 13.95 17.65 7.05
CA GLN A 15 14.28 18.27 8.34
C GLN A 15 13.53 17.62 9.50
N GLU A 16 12.27 17.23 9.27
CA GLU A 16 11.50 16.54 10.30
C GLU A 16 12.02 15.11 10.52
N ILE A 17 12.42 14.40 9.47
CA ILE A 17 13.05 13.09 9.58
C ILE A 17 14.36 13.20 10.39
N ASP A 18 15.19 14.20 10.08
CA ASP A 18 16.46 14.43 10.77
C ASP A 18 16.24 14.71 12.26
N ALA A 19 15.32 15.62 12.57
CA ALA A 19 14.99 15.97 13.95
C ALA A 19 14.46 14.75 14.72
N TYR A 20 13.59 13.95 14.11
CA TYR A 20 13.08 12.72 14.70
C TYR A 20 14.17 11.70 14.99
N LEU A 21 15.06 11.47 14.02
CA LEU A 21 16.17 10.51 14.19
C LEU A 21 17.14 10.95 15.26
N LEU A 22 17.54 12.21 15.25
CA LEU A 22 18.43 12.79 16.28
C LEU A 22 17.84 12.68 17.68
N ALA A 23 16.55 12.96 17.84
CA ALA A 23 15.85 12.82 19.11
C ALA A 23 15.80 11.37 19.63
N LYS A 24 15.90 10.38 18.73
CA LYS A 24 15.97 8.95 19.05
C LYS A 24 17.41 8.43 19.17
N GLY A 25 18.42 9.29 19.09
CA GLY A 25 19.85 8.90 19.14
C GLY A 25 20.38 8.27 17.85
N GLY A 26 19.62 8.39 16.75
CA GLY A 26 20.05 7.96 15.41
C GLY A 26 20.83 9.06 14.68
N GLN A 27 21.24 8.74 13.44
CA GLN A 27 21.89 9.69 12.55
C GLN A 27 21.02 9.94 11.31
N PRO A 28 20.95 11.19 10.81
CA PRO A 28 20.29 11.50 9.56
C PRO A 28 20.86 10.72 8.37
N PRO A 29 20.02 10.36 7.38
CA PRO A 29 20.48 9.78 6.13
C PRO A 29 21.44 10.73 5.39
N LYS A 30 22.43 10.16 4.69
CA LYS A 30 23.50 10.94 4.03
C LYS A 30 23.09 11.47 2.65
N ASP A 31 22.14 10.83 2.00
CA ASP A 31 21.72 11.10 0.62
C ASP A 31 20.24 10.82 0.42
N ASP A 32 19.69 11.28 -0.69
CA ASP A 32 18.27 11.14 -1.02
C ASP A 32 17.82 9.70 -1.11
N PHE A 33 18.66 8.80 -1.61
CA PHE A 33 18.36 7.38 -1.70
C PHE A 33 18.15 6.75 -0.31
N SER A 34 18.98 7.14 0.64
CA SER A 34 18.86 6.69 2.03
C SER A 34 17.58 7.21 2.69
N TYR A 35 17.13 8.44 2.39
CA TYR A 35 15.83 8.94 2.84
C TYR A 35 14.68 8.13 2.26
N PHE A 36 14.70 7.85 0.95
CA PHE A 36 13.68 7.01 0.32
C PHE A 36 13.63 5.62 0.94
N THR A 37 14.80 4.99 1.11
CA THR A 37 14.90 3.67 1.73
C THR A 37 14.30 3.66 3.14
N LEU A 38 14.60 4.68 3.94
CA LEU A 38 14.05 4.84 5.30
C LEU A 38 12.53 5.00 5.28
N ILE A 39 12.01 5.85 4.39
CA ILE A 39 10.56 6.07 4.26
C ILE A 39 9.86 4.77 3.90
N TYR A 40 10.33 4.06 2.88
CA TYR A 40 9.73 2.79 2.46
C TYR A 40 9.84 1.72 3.55
N ALA A 41 10.97 1.64 4.26
CA ALA A 41 11.11 0.71 5.38
C ALA A 41 10.11 1.01 6.50
N SER A 42 9.91 2.30 6.81
CA SER A 42 8.92 2.74 7.80
C SER A 42 7.48 2.42 7.38
N MET A 43 7.16 2.56 6.10
CA MET A 43 5.85 2.15 5.56
C MET A 43 5.62 0.66 5.70
N VAL A 44 6.61 -0.16 5.34
CA VAL A 44 6.52 -1.62 5.45
C VAL A 44 6.34 -2.05 6.91
N GLU A 45 7.07 -1.42 7.83
CA GLU A 45 6.93 -1.69 9.25
C GLU A 45 5.53 -1.33 9.76
N LYS A 46 4.98 -0.20 9.31
CA LYS A 46 3.60 0.17 9.64
C LYS A 46 2.57 -0.81 9.09
N TYR A 47 2.77 -1.33 7.89
CA TYR A 47 1.92 -2.39 7.35
C TYR A 47 2.01 -3.67 8.18
N ARG A 48 3.19 -4.01 8.71
CA ARG A 48 3.36 -5.14 9.62
C ARG A 48 2.54 -4.96 10.90
N GLU A 49 2.72 -3.84 11.61
CA GLU A 49 1.98 -3.52 12.82
C GLU A 49 0.46 -3.64 12.59
N VAL A 50 -0.06 -2.98 11.57
CA VAL A 50 -1.50 -3.01 11.25
C VAL A 50 -1.98 -4.42 10.92
N LYS A 51 -1.17 -5.20 10.18
CA LYS A 51 -1.49 -6.60 9.88
C LYS A 51 -1.60 -7.42 11.17
N GLU A 52 -0.62 -7.30 12.07
CA GLU A 52 -0.58 -8.02 13.34
C GLU A 52 -1.76 -7.64 14.25
N ASP A 53 -2.11 -6.36 14.31
CA ASP A 53 -3.27 -5.87 15.04
C ASP A 53 -4.58 -6.49 14.52
N ILE A 54 -4.78 -6.48 13.19
CA ILE A 54 -5.97 -7.07 12.57
C ILE A 54 -6.02 -8.59 12.79
N GLU A 55 -4.89 -9.28 12.63
CA GLU A 55 -4.79 -10.72 12.89
C GLU A 55 -5.14 -11.07 14.35
N SER A 56 -4.66 -10.25 15.29
CA SER A 56 -4.97 -10.41 16.71
C SER A 56 -6.46 -10.24 17.00
N ILE A 57 -7.09 -9.22 16.41
CA ILE A 57 -8.53 -8.95 16.59
C ILE A 57 -9.40 -10.05 15.99
N LEU A 58 -9.02 -10.55 14.81
CA LEU A 58 -9.81 -11.53 14.06
C LEU A 58 -9.50 -13.00 14.42
N GLY A 59 -8.40 -13.26 15.12
CA GLY A 59 -7.92 -14.62 15.39
C GLY A 59 -7.55 -15.37 14.11
N LYS A 60 -7.10 -14.67 13.07
CA LYS A 60 -6.79 -15.24 11.74
C LYS A 60 -5.47 -14.71 11.25
N THR A 61 -4.74 -15.52 10.49
CA THR A 61 -3.50 -15.12 9.79
C THR A 61 -3.78 -14.83 8.33
N PHE A 62 -3.19 -13.75 7.80
CA PHE A 62 -3.28 -13.41 6.39
C PHE A 62 -2.05 -13.93 5.64
N SER A 63 -2.28 -14.52 4.47
CA SER A 63 -1.24 -14.98 3.54
C SER A 63 -1.20 -14.17 2.24
N LYS A 64 -2.17 -13.27 2.05
CA LYS A 64 -2.33 -12.48 0.83
C LYS A 64 -2.64 -11.02 1.18
N LEU A 65 -2.14 -10.11 0.36
CA LEU A 65 -2.42 -8.69 0.43
C LEU A 65 -2.73 -8.16 -0.97
N GLN A 66 -3.80 -7.38 -1.08
CA GLN A 66 -4.15 -6.68 -2.31
C GLN A 66 -3.76 -5.21 -2.18
N MET A 67 -2.89 -4.72 -3.05
CA MET A 67 -2.56 -3.31 -3.19
C MET A 67 -3.39 -2.71 -4.32
N ILE A 68 -4.07 -1.60 -4.05
CA ILE A 68 -4.88 -0.88 -5.02
C ILE A 68 -4.51 0.60 -5.04
N GLY A 69 -4.92 1.31 -6.10
CA GLY A 69 -4.63 2.74 -6.27
C GLY A 69 -3.19 3.05 -6.65
N GLY A 70 -2.80 4.31 -6.59
CA GLY A 70 -1.51 4.80 -7.08
C GLY A 70 -0.29 4.14 -6.42
N GLY A 71 -0.36 3.83 -5.12
CA GLY A 71 0.71 3.14 -4.40
C GLY A 71 1.02 1.73 -4.93
N ALA A 72 0.05 1.07 -5.55
CA ALA A 72 0.23 -0.25 -6.17
C ALA A 72 1.15 -0.22 -7.41
N ARG A 73 1.43 0.95 -7.98
CA ARG A 73 2.39 1.13 -9.08
C ARG A 73 3.85 1.00 -8.63
N SER A 74 4.12 1.09 -7.32
CA SER A 74 5.48 0.97 -6.78
C SER A 74 5.86 -0.51 -6.64
N GLU A 75 6.59 -1.04 -7.62
CA GLU A 75 7.14 -2.40 -7.58
C GLU A 75 8.04 -2.59 -6.36
N TYR A 76 8.89 -1.60 -6.08
CA TYR A 76 9.78 -1.63 -4.91
C TYR A 76 9.01 -1.83 -3.60
N LEU A 77 7.89 -1.10 -3.41
CA LEU A 77 7.06 -1.24 -2.22
C LEU A 77 6.40 -2.61 -2.15
N ALA A 78 5.83 -3.08 -3.27
CA ALA A 78 5.16 -4.38 -3.34
C ALA A 78 6.12 -5.53 -3.03
N GLU A 79 7.35 -5.50 -3.59
CA GLU A 79 8.39 -6.48 -3.28
C GLU A 79 8.82 -6.43 -1.81
N LYS A 80 9.02 -5.23 -1.26
CA LYS A 80 9.38 -5.07 0.16
C LYS A 80 8.30 -5.60 1.09
N ILE A 81 7.03 -5.34 0.80
CA ILE A 81 5.90 -5.89 1.55
C ILE A 81 5.90 -7.41 1.45
N ALA A 82 5.97 -7.97 0.22
CA ALA A 82 5.95 -9.42 0.03
C ALA A 82 7.05 -10.12 0.84
N LYS A 83 8.29 -9.64 0.73
CA LYS A 83 9.46 -10.23 1.40
C LYS A 83 9.42 -10.05 2.92
N ASN A 84 9.10 -8.86 3.42
CA ASN A 84 9.20 -8.57 4.85
C ASN A 84 8.01 -9.10 5.65
N LEU A 85 6.81 -9.11 5.06
CA LEU A 85 5.60 -9.61 5.71
C LEU A 85 5.30 -11.07 5.36
N ARG A 86 6.06 -11.69 4.47
CA ARG A 86 5.85 -13.05 3.95
C ARG A 86 4.43 -13.26 3.41
N LEU A 87 4.00 -12.30 2.57
CA LEU A 87 2.68 -12.30 1.95
C LEU A 87 2.79 -12.45 0.44
N LYS A 88 1.81 -13.11 -0.18
CA LYS A 88 1.58 -12.98 -1.61
C LYS A 88 0.89 -11.64 -1.85
N VAL A 89 1.56 -10.75 -2.58
CA VAL A 89 1.04 -9.40 -2.86
C VAL A 89 0.54 -9.36 -4.29
N LYS A 90 -0.71 -8.91 -4.47
CA LYS A 90 -1.27 -8.56 -5.77
C LYS A 90 -1.37 -7.04 -5.86
N ALA A 91 -0.73 -6.44 -6.85
CA ALA A 91 -0.75 -5.00 -7.08
C ALA A 91 -1.59 -4.66 -8.32
N GLY A 92 -2.66 -3.90 -8.12
CA GLY A 92 -3.67 -3.52 -9.10
C GLY A 92 -5.07 -4.06 -8.73
N PRO A 93 -6.13 -3.57 -9.38
CA PRO A 93 -6.10 -2.50 -10.38
C PRO A 93 -5.73 -1.15 -9.77
N TYR A 94 -5.03 -0.33 -10.56
CA TYR A 94 -4.52 0.96 -10.07
C TYR A 94 -5.61 2.02 -9.91
N GLU A 95 -6.63 1.98 -10.78
CA GLU A 95 -7.76 2.92 -10.80
C GLU A 95 -9.06 2.29 -10.24
N SER A 96 -8.94 1.56 -9.13
CA SER A 96 -10.04 0.74 -8.58
C SER A 96 -11.29 1.53 -8.22
N SER A 97 -11.17 2.79 -7.77
CA SER A 97 -12.33 3.64 -7.47
C SER A 97 -13.12 4.01 -8.73
N ALA A 98 -12.44 4.42 -9.80
CA ALA A 98 -13.07 4.73 -11.07
C ALA A 98 -13.72 3.48 -11.69
N LEU A 99 -13.02 2.36 -11.68
CA LEU A 99 -13.53 1.07 -12.15
C LEU A 99 -14.76 0.61 -11.35
N GLY A 100 -14.76 0.80 -10.03
CA GLY A 100 -15.92 0.50 -9.19
C GLY A 100 -17.17 1.32 -9.58
N ASN A 101 -17.00 2.62 -9.85
CA ASN A 101 -18.08 3.47 -10.31
C ASN A 101 -18.61 3.03 -11.69
N ILE A 102 -17.72 2.68 -12.61
CA ILE A 102 -18.10 2.16 -13.94
C ILE A 102 -18.93 0.87 -13.79
N LEU A 103 -18.53 -0.06 -12.92
CA LEU A 103 -19.27 -1.30 -12.69
C LEU A 103 -20.71 -1.04 -12.22
N LEU A 104 -20.88 -0.09 -11.30
CA LEU A 104 -22.21 0.27 -10.82
C LEU A 104 -23.10 0.84 -11.93
N LEU A 105 -22.52 1.64 -12.83
CA LEU A 105 -23.24 2.17 -14.00
C LEU A 105 -23.60 1.04 -14.97
N LEU A 106 -22.67 0.16 -15.32
CA LEU A 106 -22.92 -0.98 -16.21
C LEU A 106 -24.00 -1.92 -15.65
N GLN A 107 -23.99 -2.15 -14.34
CA GLN A 107 -25.03 -2.96 -13.70
C GLN A 107 -26.40 -2.27 -13.76
N LYS A 108 -26.46 -0.96 -13.55
CA LYS A 108 -27.69 -0.18 -13.63
C LYS A 108 -28.29 -0.17 -15.05
N GLU A 109 -27.42 -0.11 -16.05
CA GLU A 109 -27.86 -0.13 -17.49
C GLU A 109 -28.13 -1.57 -17.98
N GLY A 110 -27.92 -2.60 -17.14
CA GLY A 110 -28.17 -3.99 -17.51
C GLY A 110 -27.09 -4.63 -18.39
N GLU A 111 -25.95 -3.95 -18.56
CA GLU A 111 -24.83 -4.46 -19.38
C GLU A 111 -24.06 -5.60 -18.67
N ILE A 112 -24.16 -5.67 -17.34
CA ILE A 112 -23.65 -6.78 -16.53
C ILE A 112 -24.73 -7.28 -15.58
N GLY A 113 -24.81 -8.61 -15.42
CA GLY A 113 -25.85 -9.24 -14.59
C GLY A 113 -25.54 -9.21 -13.10
N SER A 114 -24.27 -9.06 -12.72
CA SER A 114 -23.85 -9.05 -11.32
C SER A 114 -22.54 -8.29 -11.10
N LEU A 115 -22.31 -7.83 -9.85
CA LEU A 115 -21.02 -7.26 -9.47
C LEU A 115 -19.87 -8.26 -9.54
N GLU A 116 -20.15 -9.55 -9.41
CA GLU A 116 -19.16 -10.61 -9.54
C GLU A 116 -18.66 -10.74 -10.98
N GLU A 117 -19.57 -10.71 -11.94
CA GLU A 117 -19.24 -10.64 -13.35
C GLU A 117 -18.40 -9.40 -13.67
N GLY A 118 -18.80 -8.24 -13.18
CA GLY A 118 -18.06 -7.01 -13.34
C GLY A 118 -16.64 -7.06 -12.74
N ARG A 119 -16.47 -7.63 -11.55
CA ARG A 119 -15.15 -7.83 -10.94
C ARG A 119 -14.25 -8.73 -11.79
N ARG A 120 -14.81 -9.78 -12.38
CA ARG A 120 -14.07 -10.64 -13.30
C ARG A 120 -13.60 -9.88 -14.54
N LEU A 121 -14.47 -9.09 -15.16
CA LEU A 121 -14.12 -8.24 -16.29
C LEU A 121 -13.01 -7.25 -15.96
N ILE A 122 -13.08 -6.57 -14.80
CA ILE A 122 -12.01 -5.69 -14.33
C ILE A 122 -10.71 -6.46 -14.16
N TYR A 123 -10.75 -7.62 -13.55
CA TYR A 123 -9.57 -8.44 -13.33
C TYR A 123 -8.90 -8.86 -14.63
N GLU A 124 -9.68 -9.27 -15.64
CA GLU A 124 -9.21 -9.67 -16.96
C GLU A 124 -8.68 -8.49 -17.79
N ALA A 125 -9.30 -7.30 -17.64
CA ALA A 125 -8.91 -6.09 -18.37
C ALA A 125 -7.79 -5.28 -17.69
N SER A 126 -7.47 -5.57 -16.43
CA SER A 126 -6.50 -4.79 -15.66
C SER A 126 -5.14 -5.46 -15.62
N GLU A 127 -4.08 -4.64 -15.66
CA GLU A 127 -2.74 -5.10 -15.32
C GLU A 127 -2.65 -5.36 -13.81
N ILE A 128 -2.53 -6.64 -13.44
CA ILE A 128 -2.32 -7.06 -12.06
C ILE A 128 -0.97 -7.77 -11.98
N ARG A 129 -0.09 -7.27 -11.14
CA ARG A 129 1.22 -7.87 -10.89
C ARG A 129 1.21 -8.63 -9.58
N GLU A 130 1.86 -9.78 -9.56
CA GLU A 130 1.97 -10.63 -8.37
C GLU A 130 3.42 -10.68 -7.88
N TYR A 131 3.59 -10.52 -6.56
CA TYR A 131 4.88 -10.61 -5.89
C TYR A 131 4.79 -11.66 -4.78
N SER A 132 5.84 -12.44 -4.63
CA SER A 132 5.98 -13.45 -3.59
C SER A 132 7.32 -13.33 -2.88
N PHE A 133 7.41 -13.87 -1.67
CA PHE A 133 8.61 -13.93 -0.83
C PHE A 133 9.45 -15.17 -1.11
#